data_87a7c6d5bc36dc6e1ad8684555d9ef5e
#
_entry.id   87a7c6d5bc36dc6e1ad8684555d9ef5e
#
_cell.length_a   1.000
_cell.length_b   1.000
_cell.length_c   1.000
_cell.angle_alpha   90.00
_cell.angle_beta   90.00
_cell.angle_gamma   90.00
#
_symmetry.space_group_name_H-M   'P 1'
#
loop_
_entity.id
_entity.type
_entity.pdbx_description
1 polymer ?
#
loop_
_entity_poly.entity_id
_entity_poly.type
_entity_poly.pdbx_seq_one_letter_code
_entity_poly.pdbx_strand_id
1 'polypeptide(L)' 'MSNMTFNTAFGKYSAHYRDQGFGGELPYISETYSRATGEGGYLLRDENDRHIAYVTKEGKVQA' A
#
# COMPACT_ATOMS: atom_id res chain seq x y z
N MET A 1 -3.87 15.13 13.74
CA MET A 1 -3.72 13.74 13.37
C MET A 1 -3.08 13.60 12.00
N SER A 2 -2.03 12.84 11.90
CA SER A 2 -1.31 12.73 10.64
C SER A 2 -1.84 11.58 9.79
N ASN A 3 -1.74 11.74 8.48
CA ASN A 3 -2.08 10.69 7.55
C ASN A 3 -1.02 9.61 7.59
N MET A 4 -1.39 8.43 7.12
CA MET A 4 -0.45 7.33 6.97
C MET A 4 0.65 7.71 6.00
N THR A 5 1.89 7.32 6.30
CA THR A 5 3.01 7.55 5.38
C THR A 5 3.10 6.40 4.39
N PHE A 6 3.85 6.62 3.31
CA PHE A 6 4.09 5.57 2.33
C PHE A 6 4.75 4.34 2.98
N ASN A 7 5.74 4.57 3.82
CA ASN A 7 6.45 3.47 4.48
C ASN A 7 5.51 2.63 5.34
N THR A 8 4.61 3.29 6.07
CA THR A 8 3.62 2.59 6.89
C THR A 8 2.66 1.78 6.02
N ALA A 9 2.16 2.40 4.95
CA ALA A 9 1.24 1.71 4.05
C ALA A 9 1.91 0.53 3.36
N PHE A 10 3.15 0.71 2.93
CA PHE A 10 3.92 -0.36 2.30
C PHE A 10 4.11 -1.53 3.27
N GLY A 11 4.41 -1.22 4.54
CA GLY A 11 4.56 -2.25 5.56
C GLY A 11 3.29 -3.04 5.78
N LYS A 12 2.15 -2.35 5.82
CA LYS A 12 0.85 -3.01 5.96
C LYS A 12 0.56 -3.90 4.76
N TYR A 13 0.80 -3.39 3.56
CA TYR A 13 0.60 -4.17 2.35
C TYR A 13 1.51 -5.40 2.32
N SER A 14 2.77 -5.25 2.73
CA SER A 14 3.72 -6.36 2.74
C SER A 14 3.26 -7.48 3.66
N ALA A 15 2.78 -7.10 4.84
CA ALA A 15 2.26 -8.09 5.80
C ALA A 15 1.04 -8.80 5.22
N HIS A 16 0.13 -8.04 4.61
CA HIS A 16 -1.06 -8.61 3.98
C HIS A 16 -0.68 -9.57 2.86
N TYR A 17 0.29 -9.18 2.04
CA TYR A 17 0.74 -9.98 0.91
C TYR A 17 1.24 -11.34 1.39
N ARG A 18 2.09 -11.33 2.41
CA ARG A 18 2.62 -12.58 2.98
C ARG A 18 1.51 -13.40 3.64
N ASP A 19 0.59 -12.71 4.30
CA ASP A 19 -0.51 -13.37 5.01
C ASP A 19 -1.45 -14.09 4.04
N GLN A 20 -1.54 -13.60 2.80
CA GLN A 20 -2.34 -14.23 1.76
C GLN A 20 -1.67 -15.46 1.16
N GLY A 21 -0.46 -15.78 1.59
CA GLY A 21 0.22 -16.98 1.14
C GLY A 21 1.08 -16.81 -0.11
N PHE A 22 1.30 -15.57 -0.52
CA PHE A 22 2.17 -15.30 -1.65
C PHE A 22 3.62 -15.47 -1.20
N GLY A 23 4.28 -16.50 -1.68
CA GLY A 23 5.64 -16.79 -1.28
C GLY A 23 6.71 -16.19 -2.17
N GLY A 24 6.31 -15.45 -3.17
CA GLY A 24 7.25 -14.88 -4.13
C GLY A 24 7.70 -13.50 -3.74
N GLU A 25 8.35 -12.83 -4.68
CA GLU A 25 8.84 -11.47 -4.50
C GLU A 25 7.67 -10.50 -4.46
N LEU A 26 7.75 -9.51 -3.56
CA LEU A 26 6.74 -8.47 -3.47
C LEU A 26 6.74 -7.64 -4.75
N PRO A 27 5.57 -7.21 -5.22
CA PRO A 27 5.53 -6.28 -6.34
C PRO A 27 6.27 -4.99 -6.00
N TYR A 28 6.91 -4.39 -6.99
CA TYR A 28 7.55 -3.11 -6.80
C TYR A 28 6.47 -2.02 -6.71
N ILE A 29 6.54 -1.22 -5.66
CA ILE A 29 5.60 -0.13 -5.44
C ILE A 29 6.39 1.16 -5.37
N SER A 30 6.11 2.08 -6.27
CA SER A 30 6.83 3.35 -6.32
C SER A 30 6.15 4.39 -5.44
N GLU A 31 6.94 4.99 -4.55
CA GLU A 31 6.44 6.09 -3.74
C GLU A 31 5.99 7.26 -4.62
N THR A 32 6.63 7.43 -5.78
CA THR A 32 6.31 8.51 -6.70
C THR A 32 4.87 8.43 -7.19
N TYR A 33 4.36 7.22 -7.38
CA TYR A 33 3.01 7.03 -7.91
C TYR A 33 1.99 6.68 -6.82
N SER A 34 2.44 6.58 -5.58
CA SER A 34 1.54 6.31 -4.46
C SER A 34 1.24 7.60 -3.74
N ARG A 35 0.04 7.73 -3.21
CA ARG A 35 -0.33 8.99 -2.55
C ARG A 35 -1.31 8.75 -1.40
N ALA A 36 -1.23 9.63 -0.42
CA ALA A 36 -2.21 9.65 0.66
C ALA A 36 -3.55 10.12 0.11
N THR A 37 -4.64 9.54 0.61
CA THR A 37 -5.98 9.95 0.23
C THR A 37 -6.52 10.93 1.25
N GLY A 38 -7.57 11.64 0.88
CA GLY A 38 -8.22 12.55 1.80
C GLY A 38 -8.90 11.85 2.97
N GLU A 39 -9.00 10.53 2.90
CA GLU A 39 -9.63 9.73 3.96
C GLU A 39 -8.61 9.18 4.95
N GLY A 40 -7.36 9.54 4.79
CA GLY A 40 -6.32 9.10 5.71
C GLY A 40 -5.64 7.78 5.34
N GLY A 41 -6.08 7.16 4.25
CA GLY A 41 -5.45 5.95 3.74
C GLY A 41 -4.37 6.26 2.72
N TYR A 42 -3.95 5.24 1.98
CA TYR A 42 -2.89 5.41 0.99
C TYR A 42 -3.15 4.51 -0.20
N LEU A 43 -3.11 5.10 -1.40
CA LEU A 43 -3.20 4.34 -2.64
C LEU A 43 -1.79 3.93 -3.06
N LEU A 44 -1.60 2.63 -3.26
CA LEU A 44 -0.30 2.09 -3.66
C LEU A 44 -0.36 1.73 -5.14
N ARG A 45 0.60 2.25 -5.90
CA ARG A 45 0.70 2.00 -7.34
C ARG A 45 2.12 1.62 -7.69
N ASP A 46 2.27 0.87 -8.78
CA ASP A 46 3.59 0.46 -9.23
C ASP A 46 4.26 1.55 -10.06
N GLU A 47 5.44 1.27 -10.57
CA GLU A 47 6.21 2.23 -11.36
C GLU A 47 5.53 2.58 -12.69
N ASN A 48 4.58 1.77 -13.12
CA ASN A 48 3.80 2.02 -14.34
C ASN A 48 2.44 2.66 -14.02
N ASP A 49 2.28 3.15 -12.80
CA ASP A 49 1.06 3.80 -12.33
C ASP A 49 -0.13 2.87 -12.32
N ARG A 50 0.09 1.58 -12.20
CA ARG A 50 -0.99 0.61 -12.07
C ARG A 50 -1.39 0.47 -10.60
N HIS A 51 -2.69 0.40 -10.37
CA HIS A 51 -3.21 0.23 -9.02
C HIS A 51 -2.77 -1.13 -8.46
N ILE A 52 -2.15 -1.11 -7.29
CA ILE A 52 -1.77 -2.32 -6.57
C ILE A 52 -2.75 -2.58 -5.43
N ALA A 53 -2.93 -1.61 -4.55
CA ALA A 53 -3.76 -1.78 -3.38
C ALA A 53 -4.12 -0.42 -2.77
N TYR A 54 -5.14 -0.44 -1.93
CA TYR A 54 -5.49 0.71 -1.09
C TYR A 54 -5.35 0.27 0.36
N VAL A 55 -4.62 1.02 1.15
CA VAL A 55 -4.47 0.75 2.58
C VAL A 55 -5.25 1.83 3.33
N THR A 56 -6.26 1.42 4.07
CA THR A 56 -7.10 2.35 4.82
C THR A 56 -6.34 2.93 5.99
N LYS A 57 -6.87 4.00 6.58
CA LYS A 57 -6.23 4.61 7.75
C LYS A 57 -6.13 3.65 8.92
N GLU A 58 -6.98 2.63 8.98
CA GLU A 58 -6.92 1.60 10.01
C GLU A 58 -5.88 0.54 9.72
N GLY A 59 -5.25 0.61 8.56
CA GLY A 59 -4.26 -0.37 8.18
C GLY A 59 -4.82 -1.57 7.45
N LYS A 60 -6.06 -1.51 7.00
CA LYS A 60 -6.70 -2.58 6.28
C LYS A 60 -6.36 -2.46 4.79
N VAL A 61 -5.93 -3.57 4.20
CA VAL A 61 -5.51 -3.59 2.79
C VAL A 61 -6.68 -4.05 1.92
N GLN A 62 -6.93 -3.27 0.88
CA GLN A 62 -7.94 -3.60 -0.14
C GLN A 62 -7.23 -3.68 -1.47
N ALA A 63 -7.04 -4.89 -1.95
CA ALA A 63 -6.34 -5.11 -3.21
C ALA A 63 -7.28 -4.97 -4.41
#